data_d5881f854cbf714794ce44b34fd2601d
#
_entry.id   d5881f854cbf714794ce44b34fd2601d
#
_cell.length_a   1.000
_cell.length_b   1.000
_cell.length_c   1.000
_cell.angle_alpha   90.00
_cell.angle_beta   90.00
_cell.angle_gamma   90.00
#
_symmetry.space_group_name_H-M   'P 1'
#
loop_
_entity.id
_entity.type
_entity.pdbx_description
1 polymer ?
#
loop_
_entity_poly.entity_id
_entity_poly.type
_entity_poly.pdbx_seq_one_letter_code
_entity_poly.pdbx_strand_id
1 'polypeptide(L)'
;MVRDLDRATTKICSSYGLTYPQFQVLEALLHKGDLTVGEIRDSILSSNGTVPVIINNLEKTEMVTRAKDPLDNRRTIVSLTEKARKIITQVWDENEKMFTEKFSVWTEDEKREMIRLFNLYRKTHMKKAKRKEY
;
A
#
# COMPACT_ATOMS: atom_id res chain seq x y z
N MET A 1 -0.08 -2.16 20.17
CA MET A 1 0.98 -2.19 19.14
C MET A 1 0.47 -1.73 17.77
N VAL A 2 -0.54 -2.41 17.21
CA VAL A 2 -1.05 -2.08 15.86
C VAL A 2 -1.56 -0.64 15.78
N ARG A 3 -2.35 -0.18 16.76
CA ARG A 3 -2.86 1.20 16.80
C ARG A 3 -1.74 2.25 16.89
N ASP A 4 -0.68 1.94 17.61
CA ASP A 4 0.45 2.84 17.75
C ASP A 4 1.21 2.99 16.42
N LEU A 5 1.43 1.88 15.71
CA LEU A 5 2.04 1.88 14.39
C LEU A 5 1.16 2.62 13.37
N ASP A 6 -0.12 2.36 13.37
CA ASP A 6 -1.07 3.04 12.47
C ASP A 6 -1.11 4.55 12.71
N ARG A 7 -1.10 4.99 13.95
CA ARG A 7 -1.04 6.42 14.28
C ARG A 7 0.24 7.06 13.79
N ALA A 8 1.38 6.40 13.99
CA ALA A 8 2.67 6.92 13.57
C ALA A 8 2.74 7.03 12.04
N THR A 9 2.27 6.01 11.32
CA THR A 9 2.21 6.03 9.85
C THR A 9 1.26 7.13 9.37
N THR A 10 0.08 7.24 9.97
CA THR A 10 -0.92 8.28 9.62
C THR A 10 -0.34 9.68 9.81
N LYS A 11 0.40 9.90 10.88
CA LYS A 11 1.05 11.19 11.16
C LYS A 11 2.07 11.55 10.10
N ILE A 12 2.89 10.58 9.67
CA ILE A 12 3.86 10.78 8.59
C ILE A 12 3.12 11.12 7.29
N CYS A 13 2.10 10.34 6.93
CA CYS A 13 1.30 10.58 5.74
C CYS A 13 0.69 11.99 5.74
N SER A 14 0.12 12.41 6.86
CA SER A 14 -0.51 13.74 7.02
C SER A 14 0.47 14.87 6.78
N SER A 15 1.73 14.70 7.17
CA SER A 15 2.77 15.72 6.94
C SER A 15 3.07 15.93 5.46
N TYR A 16 2.70 14.98 4.60
CA TYR A 16 2.82 15.08 3.14
C TYR A 16 1.45 15.32 2.46
N GLY A 17 0.41 15.62 3.23
CA GLY A 17 -0.92 15.86 2.71
C GLY A 17 -1.66 14.61 2.25
N LEU A 18 -1.28 13.44 2.74
CA LEU A 18 -1.87 12.16 2.37
C LEU A 18 -2.68 11.57 3.51
N THR A 19 -3.79 10.91 3.18
CA THR A 19 -4.49 10.01 4.10
C THR A 19 -3.81 8.65 4.10
N TYR A 20 -4.08 7.84 5.11
CA TYR A 20 -3.55 6.47 5.15
C TYR A 20 -4.00 5.61 3.95
N PRO A 21 -5.30 5.62 3.55
CA PRO A 21 -5.71 4.89 2.34
C PRO A 21 -5.05 5.37 1.06
N GLN A 22 -4.82 6.67 0.91
CA GLN A 22 -4.07 7.22 -0.24
C GLN A 22 -2.63 6.69 -0.26
N PHE A 23 -1.99 6.68 0.90
CA PHE A 23 -0.66 6.10 1.05
C PHE A 23 -0.62 4.63 0.62
N GLN A 24 -1.61 3.84 1.05
CA GLN A 24 -1.69 2.41 0.68
C GLN A 24 -1.78 2.22 -0.83
N VAL A 25 -2.56 3.02 -1.53
CA VAL A 25 -2.68 2.96 -2.98
C VAL A 25 -1.35 3.31 -3.65
N LEU A 26 -0.75 4.42 -3.23
CA LEU A 26 0.53 4.88 -3.81
C LEU A 26 1.67 3.90 -3.53
N GLU A 27 1.70 3.31 -2.34
CA GLU A 27 2.68 2.28 -1.97
C GLU A 27 2.53 1.04 -2.86
N ALA A 28 1.31 0.58 -3.08
CA ALA A 28 1.06 -0.57 -3.96
C ALA A 28 1.56 -0.31 -5.37
N LEU A 29 1.32 0.88 -5.90
CA LEU A 29 1.80 1.28 -7.23
C LEU A 29 3.33 1.41 -7.27
N LEU A 30 3.94 1.89 -6.19
CA LEU A 30 5.40 2.02 -6.13
C LEU A 30 6.09 0.65 -6.18
N HIS A 31 5.58 -0.32 -5.45
CA HIS A 31 6.22 -1.65 -5.31
C HIS A 31 5.81 -2.65 -6.38
N LYS A 32 4.60 -2.54 -6.91
CA LYS A 32 4.07 -3.51 -7.88
C LYS A 32 4.05 -2.98 -9.32
N GLY A 33 4.28 -1.68 -9.51
CA GLY A 33 4.14 -1.02 -10.80
C GLY A 33 2.70 -0.66 -11.12
N ASP A 34 2.40 -0.41 -12.38
CA ASP A 34 1.06 -0.05 -12.83
C ASP A 34 0.06 -1.17 -12.53
N LEU A 35 -1.09 -0.80 -11.98
CA LEU A 35 -2.12 -1.74 -11.56
C LEU A 35 -3.48 -1.33 -12.12
N THR A 36 -4.33 -2.32 -12.34
CA THR A 36 -5.76 -2.06 -12.60
C THR A 36 -6.45 -1.65 -11.29
N VAL A 37 -7.61 -1.02 -11.40
CA VAL A 37 -8.42 -0.65 -10.22
C VAL A 37 -8.74 -1.89 -9.37
N GLY A 38 -9.04 -3.02 -10.01
CA GLY A 38 -9.31 -4.28 -9.30
C GLY A 38 -8.08 -4.79 -8.53
N GLU A 39 -6.91 -4.72 -9.15
CA GLU A 39 -5.65 -5.13 -8.50
C GLU A 39 -5.31 -4.23 -7.32
N ILE A 40 -5.58 -2.93 -7.41
CA ILE A 40 -5.42 -2.01 -6.28
C ILE A 40 -6.35 -2.41 -5.14
N ARG A 41 -7.62 -2.68 -5.46
CA ARG A 41 -8.62 -3.12 -4.47
C ARG A 41 -8.15 -4.36 -3.70
N ASP A 42 -7.58 -5.32 -4.42
CA ASP A 42 -7.08 -6.57 -3.82
C ASP A 42 -5.81 -6.36 -3.00
N SER A 43 -5.07 -5.28 -3.26
CA SER A 43 -3.79 -4.98 -2.62
C SER A 43 -3.91 -4.19 -1.32
N ILE A 44 -5.05 -3.52 -1.09
CA ILE A 44 -5.25 -2.68 0.09
C ILE A 44 -6.37 -3.23 0.98
N LEU A 45 -6.34 -2.84 2.26
CA LEU A 45 -7.29 -3.31 3.27
C LEU A 45 -8.53 -2.41 3.40
N SER A 46 -8.85 -1.63 2.36
CA SER A 46 -10.02 -0.75 2.34
C SER A 46 -11.25 -1.44 1.78
N SER A 47 -12.44 -0.95 2.13
CA SER A 47 -13.67 -1.46 1.56
C SER A 47 -13.74 -1.17 0.06
N ASN A 48 -14.37 -2.07 -0.69
CA ASN A 48 -14.46 -1.99 -2.16
C ASN A 48 -15.06 -0.69 -2.67
N GLY A 49 -15.98 -0.06 -1.90
CA GLY A 49 -16.65 1.16 -2.31
C GLY A 49 -15.79 2.43 -2.23
N THR A 50 -14.70 2.41 -1.47
CA THR A 50 -13.85 3.59 -1.26
C THR A 50 -12.71 3.72 -2.26
N VAL A 51 -12.27 2.62 -2.87
CA VAL A 51 -11.12 2.63 -3.79
C VAL A 51 -11.32 3.58 -4.98
N PRO A 52 -12.47 3.58 -5.69
CA PRO A 52 -12.68 4.52 -6.79
C PRO A 52 -12.61 5.99 -6.34
N VAL A 53 -13.11 6.31 -5.14
CA VAL A 53 -13.05 7.67 -4.58
C VAL A 53 -11.61 8.07 -4.28
N ILE A 54 -10.83 7.17 -3.70
CA ILE A 54 -9.41 7.39 -3.39
C ILE A 54 -8.64 7.69 -4.69
N ILE A 55 -8.83 6.87 -5.72
CA ILE A 55 -8.17 7.04 -7.01
C ILE A 55 -8.58 8.36 -7.66
N ASN A 56 -9.87 8.72 -7.63
CA ASN A 56 -10.33 10.00 -8.15
C ASN A 56 -9.65 11.18 -7.46
N ASN A 57 -9.53 11.13 -6.15
CA ASN A 57 -8.89 12.20 -5.37
C ASN A 57 -7.39 12.28 -5.68
N LEU A 58 -6.72 11.15 -5.86
CA LEU A 58 -5.32 11.10 -6.24
C LEU A 58 -5.09 11.63 -7.66
N GLU A 59 -6.03 11.37 -8.58
CA GLU A 59 -5.96 11.92 -9.93
C GLU A 59 -6.11 13.44 -9.92
N LYS A 60 -7.04 13.97 -9.13
CA LYS A 60 -7.26 15.41 -9.00
C LYS A 60 -6.04 16.15 -8.48
N THR A 61 -5.25 15.52 -7.62
CA THR A 61 -4.01 16.10 -7.07
C THR A 61 -2.78 15.73 -7.90
N GLU A 62 -2.98 15.14 -9.07
CA GLU A 62 -1.91 14.76 -10.00
C GLU A 62 -0.92 13.76 -9.43
N MET A 63 -1.39 12.90 -8.52
CA MET A 63 -0.57 11.84 -7.94
C MET A 63 -0.62 10.56 -8.78
N VAL A 64 -1.72 10.33 -9.47
CA VAL A 64 -1.87 9.19 -10.39
C VAL A 64 -2.48 9.65 -11.71
N THR A 65 -2.28 8.83 -12.75
CA THR A 65 -2.96 8.94 -14.03
C THR A 65 -3.75 7.66 -14.27
N ARG A 66 -4.83 7.76 -15.04
CA ARG A 66 -5.63 6.61 -15.47
C ARG A 66 -5.66 6.53 -16.99
N ALA A 67 -5.54 5.31 -17.50
CA ALA A 67 -5.67 5.05 -18.93
C ALA A 67 -6.35 3.71 -19.13
N LYS A 68 -7.06 3.57 -20.25
CA LYS A 68 -7.64 2.28 -20.60
C LYS A 68 -6.54 1.29 -20.99
N ASP A 69 -6.73 0.03 -20.60
CA ASP A 69 -5.82 -1.03 -20.99
C ASP A 69 -5.90 -1.23 -22.51
N PRO A 70 -4.76 -1.14 -23.23
CA PRO A 70 -4.77 -1.38 -24.69
C PRO A 70 -5.23 -2.78 -25.08
N LEU A 71 -5.10 -3.75 -24.18
CA LEU A 71 -5.50 -5.15 -24.44
C LEU A 71 -6.95 -5.43 -24.07
N ASP A 72 -7.56 -4.64 -23.16
CA ASP A 72 -8.95 -4.80 -22.74
C ASP A 72 -9.51 -3.45 -22.28
N ASN A 73 -10.30 -2.82 -23.13
CA ASN A 73 -10.89 -1.50 -22.88
C ASN A 73 -11.82 -1.44 -21.66
N ARG A 74 -12.21 -2.59 -21.10
CA ARG A 74 -13.02 -2.65 -19.88
C ARG A 74 -12.21 -2.44 -18.62
N ARG A 75 -10.88 -2.50 -18.73
CA ARG A 75 -9.94 -2.32 -17.61
C ARG A 75 -9.33 -0.92 -17.63
N THR A 76 -9.19 -0.34 -16.45
CA THR A 76 -8.50 0.94 -16.27
C THR A 76 -7.19 0.68 -15.53
N ILE A 77 -6.09 1.14 -16.10
CA ILE A 77 -4.76 1.04 -15.51
C ILE A 77 -4.44 2.36 -14.82
N VAL A 78 -3.96 2.25 -13.58
CA VAL A 78 -3.55 3.39 -12.75
C VAL A 78 -2.03 3.38 -12.64
N SER A 79 -1.43 4.54 -12.85
CA SER A 79 0.02 4.72 -12.82
C SER A 79 0.41 5.89 -11.92
N LEU A 80 1.57 5.78 -11.26
CA LEU A 80 2.13 6.90 -10.50
C LEU A 80 2.62 7.99 -11.45
N THR A 81 2.40 9.25 -11.07
CA THR A 81 3.10 10.38 -11.70
C THR A 81 4.51 10.48 -11.13
N GLU A 82 5.38 11.21 -11.80
CA GLU A 82 6.75 11.48 -11.28
C GLU A 82 6.70 12.24 -9.96
N LYS A 83 5.78 13.19 -9.84
CA LYS A 83 5.52 13.91 -8.59
C LYS A 83 5.19 12.95 -7.44
N ALA A 84 4.27 12.01 -7.70
CA ALA A 84 3.86 11.03 -6.71
C ALA A 84 5.01 10.10 -6.32
N ARG A 85 5.80 9.68 -7.29
CA ARG A 85 6.94 8.79 -7.03
C ARG A 85 7.93 9.42 -6.05
N LYS A 86 8.23 10.70 -6.22
CA LYS A 86 9.12 11.43 -5.30
C LYS A 86 8.54 11.53 -3.90
N ILE A 87 7.27 11.88 -3.80
CA ILE A 87 6.59 12.04 -2.51
C ILE A 87 6.47 10.70 -1.78
N ILE A 88 5.99 9.66 -2.45
CA ILE A 88 5.78 8.36 -1.81
C ILE A 88 7.11 7.72 -1.37
N THR A 89 8.18 7.95 -2.10
CA THR A 89 9.51 7.48 -1.70
C THR A 89 9.95 8.12 -0.39
N GLN A 90 9.73 9.43 -0.23
CA GLN A 90 10.04 10.13 1.02
C GLN A 90 9.18 9.62 2.19
N VAL A 91 7.89 9.45 1.96
CA VAL A 91 6.97 8.89 2.98
C VAL A 91 7.41 7.50 3.39
N TRP A 92 7.75 6.66 2.41
CA TRP A 92 8.23 5.31 2.65
C TRP A 92 9.50 5.31 3.51
N ASP A 93 10.48 6.15 3.18
CA ASP A 93 11.74 6.24 3.91
C ASP A 93 11.52 6.67 5.36
N GLU A 94 10.68 7.65 5.60
CA GLU A 94 10.34 8.09 6.96
C GLU A 94 9.59 7.01 7.73
N ASN A 95 8.67 6.32 7.07
CA ASN A 95 7.92 5.23 7.69
C ASN A 95 8.84 4.07 8.06
N GLU A 96 9.79 3.72 7.19
CA GLU A 96 10.80 2.70 7.46
C GLU A 96 11.66 3.08 8.67
N LYS A 97 12.10 4.31 8.77
CA LYS A 97 12.86 4.80 9.94
C LYS A 97 12.04 4.69 11.23
N MET A 98 10.77 5.07 11.18
CA MET A 98 9.87 4.96 12.33
C MET A 98 9.73 3.52 12.80
N PHE A 99 9.53 2.57 11.87
CA PHE A 99 9.46 1.15 12.19
C PHE A 99 10.78 0.65 12.78
N THR A 100 11.91 1.02 12.19
CA THR A 100 13.23 0.65 12.68
C THR A 100 13.45 1.09 14.13
N GLU A 101 13.07 2.31 14.46
CA GLU A 101 13.19 2.84 15.83
C GLU A 101 12.28 2.08 16.80
N LYS A 102 11.02 1.87 16.43
CA LYS A 102 10.06 1.19 17.31
C LYS A 102 10.44 -0.26 17.57
N PHE A 103 11.01 -0.95 16.58
CA PHE A 103 11.44 -2.33 16.72
C PHE A 103 12.89 -2.48 17.17
N SER A 104 13.57 -1.38 17.50
CA SER A 104 14.95 -1.41 18.03
C SER A 104 15.07 -2.10 19.39
N VAL A 105 13.93 -2.26 20.10
CA VAL A 105 13.87 -3.01 21.36
C VAL A 105 14.06 -4.52 21.17
N TRP A 106 13.95 -5.00 19.94
CA TRP A 106 14.12 -6.41 19.61
C TRP A 106 15.50 -6.66 19.01
N THR A 107 16.06 -7.84 19.31
CA THR A 107 17.29 -8.29 18.64
C THR A 107 17.00 -8.62 17.17
N GLU A 108 18.06 -8.71 16.36
CA GLU A 108 17.92 -9.09 14.95
C GLU A 108 17.32 -10.51 14.81
N ASP A 109 17.69 -11.43 15.69
CA ASP A 109 17.15 -12.80 15.70
C ASP A 109 15.66 -12.80 16.04
N GLU A 110 15.23 -11.97 16.99
CA GLU A 110 13.81 -11.80 17.34
C GLU A 110 13.01 -11.23 16.17
N LYS A 111 13.55 -10.26 15.46
CA LYS A 111 12.92 -9.68 14.27
C LYS A 111 12.77 -10.74 13.17
N ARG A 112 13.81 -11.54 12.93
CA ARG A 112 13.76 -12.64 11.94
C ARG A 112 12.71 -13.68 12.29
N GLU A 113 12.62 -14.03 13.58
CA GLU A 113 11.62 -14.98 14.07
C GLU A 113 10.19 -14.45 13.83
N MET A 114 9.94 -13.18 14.09
CA MET A 114 8.65 -12.56 13.84
C MET A 114 8.29 -12.59 12.35
N ILE A 115 9.24 -12.25 11.47
CA ILE A 115 9.05 -12.32 10.02
C ILE A 115 8.72 -13.75 9.59
N ARG A 116 9.40 -14.75 10.15
CA ARG A 116 9.16 -16.15 9.86
C ARG A 116 7.71 -16.56 10.23
N LEU A 117 7.26 -16.17 11.42
CA LEU A 117 5.92 -16.48 11.90
C LEU A 117 4.84 -15.81 11.05
N PHE A 118 5.00 -14.55 10.70
CA PHE A 118 4.05 -13.85 9.83
C PHE A 118 4.00 -14.46 8.42
N ASN A 119 5.15 -14.84 7.88
CA ASN A 119 5.21 -15.49 6.57
C ASN A 119 4.51 -16.85 6.59
N LEU A 120 4.67 -17.61 7.65
CA LEU A 120 3.98 -18.89 7.84
C LEU A 120 2.47 -18.70 7.86
N TYR A 121 1.99 -17.73 8.64
CA TYR A 121 0.57 -17.37 8.71
C TYR A 121 0.05 -16.99 7.32
N ARG A 122 0.75 -16.09 6.63
CA ARG A 122 0.36 -15.62 5.30
C ARG A 122 0.26 -16.76 4.29
N LYS A 123 1.26 -17.64 4.23
CA LYS A 123 1.26 -18.78 3.32
C LYS A 123 0.06 -19.70 3.55
N THR A 124 -0.29 -19.93 4.81
CA THR A 124 -1.39 -20.83 5.16
C THR A 124 -2.74 -20.22 4.78
N HIS A 125 -2.98 -18.94 5.11
CA HIS A 125 -4.29 -18.30 4.95
C HIS A 125 -4.52 -17.77 3.53
N MET A 126 -3.49 -17.22 2.87
CA MET A 126 -3.62 -16.73 1.51
C MET A 126 -3.81 -17.85 0.48
N LYS A 127 -3.19 -19.02 0.69
CA LYS A 127 -3.45 -20.21 -0.16
C LYS A 127 -4.89 -20.69 -0.05
N LYS A 128 -5.49 -20.63 1.14
CA LYS A 128 -6.90 -21.00 1.35
C LYS A 128 -7.85 -20.02 0.67
N ALA A 129 -7.56 -18.72 0.71
CA ALA A 129 -8.36 -17.70 0.04
C ALA A 129 -8.35 -17.89 -1.48
N LYS A 130 -7.18 -18.13 -2.09
CA LYS A 130 -7.06 -18.40 -3.53
C LYS A 130 -7.78 -19.69 -3.96
N ARG A 131 -7.85 -20.72 -3.09
CA ARG A 131 -8.58 -21.95 -3.37
C ARG A 131 -10.10 -21.77 -3.33
N LYS A 132 -10.61 -20.78 -2.61
CA LYS A 132 -12.05 -20.49 -2.52
C LYS A 132 -12.57 -19.66 -3.69
N GLU A 133 -11.70 -18.99 -4.42
CA GLU A 133 -12.06 -18.20 -5.61
C GLU A 133 -12.14 -19.04 -6.88
N TYR A 134 -11.73 -20.29 -6.82
CA TYR A 134 -11.81 -21.31 -7.88
C TYR A 134 -12.77 -22.42 -7.49
#